data_b94c9efe9e2bcafb8799f46e49457de8
#
_entry.id   b94c9efe9e2bcafb8799f46e49457de8
#
_cell.length_a   1.000
_cell.length_b   1.000
_cell.length_c   1.000
_cell.angle_alpha   90.00
_cell.angle_beta   90.00
_cell.angle_gamma   90.00
#
_symmetry.space_group_name_H-M   'P 1'
#
loop_
_entity.id
_entity.type
_entity.pdbx_description
1 polymer ?
#
loop_
_entity_poly.entity_id
_entity_poly.type
_entity_poly.pdbx_seq_one_letter_code
_entity_poly.pdbx_strand_id
1 'polypeptide(L)'
;MSGSDVRSKRITATGSVGVGPARIRQVQVKTTTGSPRLTITDGDGGSVALDMDLNASSTHSANIPSDGIRVSDIWVSAVTAITSVTVFYS
;
A
#
# COMPACT_ATOMS: atom_id res chain seq x y z
N MET A 1 -18.88 18.40 -7.40
CA MET A 1 -18.62 17.34 -7.46
C MET A 1 -18.29 16.93 -6.40
N SER A 2 -18.40 16.45 -6.10
CA SER A 2 -17.99 15.98 -5.28
C SER A 2 -17.27 15.04 -5.31
N GLY A 3 -17.16 14.48 -5.59
CA GLY A 3 -16.55 13.36 -5.49
C GLY A 3 -15.27 13.35 -4.93
N SER A 4 -14.91 12.33 -4.45
CA SER A 4 -13.59 12.09 -3.99
C SER A 4 -12.72 11.72 -5.17
N ASP A 5 -11.53 12.25 -5.23
CA ASP A 5 -10.55 11.82 -6.20
C ASP A 5 -9.80 10.58 -5.73
N VAL A 6 -10.12 10.07 -4.56
CA VAL A 6 -9.46 8.89 -4.01
C VAL A 6 -10.02 7.64 -4.65
N ARG A 7 -9.15 6.80 -5.15
CA ARG A 7 -9.48 5.51 -5.75
C ARG A 7 -8.81 4.40 -4.96
N SER A 8 -9.21 3.17 -5.20
CA SER A 8 -8.61 2.03 -4.51
C SER A 8 -8.23 0.93 -5.48
N LYS A 9 -7.20 0.18 -5.11
CA LYS A 9 -6.76 -1.00 -5.84
C LYS A 9 -6.37 -2.08 -4.83
N ARG A 10 -6.93 -3.28 -4.99
CA ARG A 10 -6.57 -4.42 -4.16
C ARG A 10 -5.52 -5.25 -4.87
N ILE A 11 -4.48 -5.63 -4.11
CA ILE A 11 -3.42 -6.47 -4.63
C ILE A 11 -3.16 -7.63 -3.68
N THR A 12 -2.69 -8.74 -4.22
CA THR A 12 -2.42 -9.96 -3.44
C THR A 12 -1.00 -10.48 -3.65
N ALA A 13 -0.20 -9.81 -4.46
CA ALA A 13 1.17 -10.20 -4.77
C ALA A 13 2.05 -8.98 -4.92
N THR A 14 3.37 -9.21 -4.96
CA THR A 14 4.33 -8.12 -5.19
C THR A 14 4.23 -7.64 -6.63
N GLY A 15 4.67 -6.42 -6.87
CA GLY A 15 4.70 -5.81 -8.18
C GLY A 15 4.07 -4.44 -8.23
N SER A 16 3.92 -3.91 -9.44
CA SER A 16 3.31 -2.61 -9.64
C SER A 16 1.81 -2.68 -9.41
N VAL A 17 1.28 -1.66 -8.75
CA VAL A 17 -0.17 -1.50 -8.62
C VAL A 17 -0.78 -1.11 -9.97
N GLY A 18 0.01 -0.51 -10.86
CA GLY A 18 -0.44 -0.26 -12.23
C GLY A 18 -1.28 0.99 -12.41
N VAL A 19 -1.15 1.95 -11.51
CA VAL A 19 -1.95 3.19 -11.57
C VAL A 19 -1.15 4.41 -12.00
N GLY A 20 0.16 4.26 -12.25
CA GLY A 20 1.03 5.36 -12.64
C GLY A 20 1.33 6.30 -11.48
N PRO A 21 1.72 7.54 -11.78
CA PRO A 21 2.01 8.51 -10.74
C PRO A 21 0.79 8.77 -9.87
N ALA A 22 0.96 8.72 -8.55
CA ALA A 22 -0.15 8.85 -7.63
C ALA A 22 0.34 9.26 -6.25
N ARG A 23 -0.61 9.62 -5.37
CA ARG A 23 -0.36 9.83 -3.96
C ARG A 23 -1.04 8.72 -3.18
N ILE A 24 -0.30 8.09 -2.28
CA ILE A 24 -0.84 7.07 -1.40
C ILE A 24 -1.55 7.78 -0.26
N ARG A 25 -2.86 7.53 -0.14
CA ARG A 25 -3.71 8.18 0.89
C ARG A 25 -3.93 7.28 2.10
N GLN A 26 -4.13 6.01 1.87
CA GLN A 26 -4.40 5.04 2.92
C GLN A 26 -4.04 3.66 2.41
N VAL A 27 -3.65 2.79 3.32
CA VAL A 27 -3.39 1.38 3.00
C VAL A 27 -4.14 0.53 4.01
N GLN A 28 -4.93 -0.43 3.52
CA GLN A 28 -5.57 -1.43 4.36
C GLN A 28 -4.94 -2.78 4.07
N VAL A 29 -4.58 -3.49 5.13
CA VAL A 29 -3.84 -4.74 5.01
C VAL A 29 -4.55 -5.81 5.81
N LYS A 30 -4.77 -6.98 5.20
CA LYS A 30 -5.25 -8.16 5.92
C LYS A 30 -4.09 -9.14 6.02
N THR A 31 -3.74 -9.51 7.25
CA THR A 31 -2.59 -10.38 7.51
C THR A 31 -3.01 -11.81 7.80
N THR A 32 -2.06 -12.73 7.66
CA THR A 32 -2.22 -14.13 8.05
C THR A 32 -1.30 -14.43 9.23
N THR A 33 -1.06 -15.70 9.51
CA THR A 33 -0.14 -16.11 10.58
C THR A 33 1.31 -15.85 10.16
N GLY A 34 2.19 -15.63 11.13
CA GLY A 34 3.61 -15.40 10.90
C GLY A 34 4.02 -14.00 11.35
N SER A 35 4.99 -13.43 10.66
CA SER A 35 5.50 -12.09 10.95
C SER A 35 5.19 -11.17 9.75
N PRO A 36 3.98 -10.58 9.70
CA PRO A 36 3.57 -9.80 8.54
C PRO A 36 4.40 -8.53 8.36
N ARG A 37 4.74 -8.26 7.11
CA ARG A 37 5.46 -7.05 6.75
C ARG A 37 5.01 -6.58 5.38
N LEU A 38 4.76 -5.28 5.26
CA LEU A 38 4.41 -4.63 4.01
C LEU A 38 5.45 -3.56 3.69
N THR A 39 6.00 -3.61 2.48
CA THR A 39 6.91 -2.57 2.01
C THR A 39 6.43 -2.07 0.65
N ILE A 40 6.27 -0.76 0.53
CA ILE A 40 5.91 -0.09 -0.73
C ILE A 40 7.03 0.85 -1.10
N THR A 41 7.46 0.76 -2.35
CA THR A 41 8.54 1.61 -2.87
C THR A 41 8.04 2.47 -4.03
N ASP A 42 8.84 3.46 -4.40
CA ASP A 42 8.58 4.30 -5.56
C ASP A 42 9.19 3.60 -6.79
N GLY A 43 8.42 2.70 -7.37
CA GLY A 43 8.88 1.86 -8.47
C GLY A 43 9.73 0.68 -8.01
N ASP A 44 10.04 -0.21 -8.95
CA ASP A 44 10.86 -1.39 -8.68
C ASP A 44 12.28 -0.96 -8.33
N GLY A 45 12.72 -1.31 -7.13
CA GLY A 45 14.05 -0.92 -6.66
C GLY A 45 14.18 0.54 -6.25
N GLY A 46 13.08 1.26 -6.19
CA GLY A 46 13.10 2.67 -5.82
C GLY A 46 13.16 2.91 -4.32
N SER A 47 13.06 4.17 -3.93
CA SER A 47 13.08 4.56 -2.52
C SER A 47 11.88 4.00 -1.78
N VAL A 48 12.07 3.65 -0.52
CA VAL A 48 10.98 3.15 0.31
C VAL A 48 10.02 4.29 0.62
N ALA A 49 8.76 4.10 0.25
CA ALA A 49 7.70 5.06 0.57
C ALA A 49 7.00 4.68 1.88
N LEU A 50 6.81 3.39 2.12
CA LEU A 50 6.12 2.89 3.31
C LEU A 50 6.68 1.52 3.66
N ASP A 51 7.00 1.32 4.94
CA ASP A 51 7.50 0.04 5.43
C ASP A 51 6.86 -0.20 6.80
N MET A 52 6.10 -1.28 6.92
CA MET A 52 5.30 -1.55 8.11
C MET A 52 5.48 -2.99 8.57
N ASP A 53 5.69 -3.18 9.87
CA ASP A 53 5.54 -4.45 10.53
C ASP A 53 4.13 -4.52 11.14
N LEU A 54 3.46 -5.64 10.98
CA LEU A 54 2.05 -5.77 11.32
C LEU A 54 1.85 -6.95 12.28
N ASN A 55 0.70 -6.96 12.95
CA ASN A 55 0.32 -8.10 13.78
C ASN A 55 -0.32 -9.18 12.90
N ALA A 56 -0.10 -10.44 13.29
CA ALA A 56 -0.64 -11.57 12.56
C ALA A 56 -2.16 -11.67 12.71
N SER A 57 -2.80 -12.26 11.69
CA SER A 57 -4.23 -12.58 11.69
C SER A 57 -5.12 -11.39 12.04
N SER A 58 -4.79 -10.23 11.48
CA SER A 58 -5.47 -8.97 11.78
C SER A 58 -5.73 -8.18 10.51
N THR A 59 -6.56 -7.15 10.65
CA THR A 59 -6.76 -6.15 9.61
C THR A 59 -6.21 -4.82 10.12
N HIS A 60 -5.38 -4.18 9.31
CA HIS A 60 -4.75 -2.92 9.67
C HIS A 60 -5.09 -1.84 8.65
N SER A 61 -5.19 -0.61 9.12
CA SER A 61 -5.34 0.55 8.27
C SER A 61 -4.28 1.56 8.62
N ALA A 62 -3.54 2.04 7.63
CA ALA A 62 -2.56 3.09 7.80
C ALA A 62 -3.04 4.32 7.03
N ASN A 63 -3.34 5.39 7.76
CA ASN A 63 -3.75 6.65 7.16
C ASN A 63 -2.54 7.54 6.96
N ILE A 64 -2.37 8.03 5.76
CA ILE A 64 -1.26 8.92 5.43
C ILE A 64 -1.78 10.36 5.57
N PRO A 65 -1.16 11.15 6.44
CA PRO A 65 -1.65 12.51 6.68
C PRO A 65 -1.37 13.48 5.53
N SER A 66 -2.01 14.62 5.58
CA SER A 66 -1.82 15.71 4.62
C SER A 66 -2.09 15.28 3.18
N ASP A 67 -1.18 15.52 2.28
CA ASP A 67 -1.35 15.23 0.86
C ASP A 67 -0.99 13.80 0.47
N GLY A 68 -0.70 12.96 1.44
CA GLY A 68 -0.29 11.59 1.17
C GLY A 68 1.17 11.47 0.79
N ILE A 69 1.57 10.30 0.32
CA ILE A 69 2.93 10.04 -0.14
C ILE A 69 2.91 9.98 -1.66
N ARG A 70 3.63 10.90 -2.30
CA ARG A 70 3.67 10.96 -3.76
C ARG A 70 4.74 10.02 -4.30
N VAL A 71 4.35 9.18 -5.26
CA VAL A 71 5.26 8.27 -5.95
C VAL A 71 4.98 8.26 -7.44
N SER A 72 5.98 7.91 -8.22
CA SER A 72 5.82 7.78 -9.68
C SER A 72 5.15 6.47 -10.06
N ASP A 73 5.34 5.43 -9.27
CA ASP A 73 4.71 4.13 -9.46
C ASP A 73 4.62 3.46 -8.09
N ILE A 74 3.41 3.08 -7.72
CA ILE A 74 3.20 2.37 -6.46
C ILE A 74 3.65 0.92 -6.66
N TRP A 75 4.79 0.56 -6.07
CA TRP A 75 5.36 -0.76 -6.19
C TRP A 75 5.36 -1.46 -4.84
N VAL A 76 4.72 -2.61 -4.77
CA VAL A 76 4.71 -3.41 -3.55
C VAL A 76 5.86 -4.39 -3.61
N SER A 77 6.88 -4.16 -2.79
CA SER A 77 8.11 -4.94 -2.83
C SER A 77 8.11 -6.11 -1.87
N ALA A 78 7.27 -6.12 -0.85
CA ALA A 78 7.15 -7.22 0.09
C ALA A 78 5.74 -7.33 0.63
N VAL A 79 5.18 -8.54 0.63
CA VAL A 79 3.85 -8.87 1.18
C VAL A 79 3.95 -10.12 2.05
N THR A 80 4.90 -10.18 2.94
CA THR A 80 5.14 -11.34 3.80
C THR A 80 3.96 -11.55 4.76
N ALA A 81 3.41 -12.76 4.78
CA ALA A 81 2.29 -13.15 5.65
C ALA A 81 1.08 -12.21 5.49
N ILE A 82 0.80 -11.79 4.28
CA ILE A 82 -0.30 -10.87 3.96
C ILE A 82 -1.24 -11.53 2.95
N THR A 83 -2.53 -11.50 3.25
CA THR A 83 -3.56 -12.02 2.35
C THR A 83 -3.87 -11.02 1.24
N SER A 84 -4.03 -9.77 1.59
CA SER A 84 -4.37 -8.72 0.62
C SER A 84 -3.97 -7.35 1.13
N VAL A 85 -3.73 -6.46 0.19
CA VAL A 85 -3.46 -5.05 0.45
C VAL A 85 -4.38 -4.24 -0.43
N THR A 86 -5.10 -3.29 0.14
CA THR A 86 -5.88 -2.33 -0.63
C THR A 86 -5.23 -0.97 -0.47
N VAL A 87 -4.80 -0.41 -1.57
CA VAL A 87 -4.15 0.90 -1.59
C VAL A 87 -5.17 1.93 -2.04
N PHE A 88 -5.35 2.98 -1.23
CA PHE A 88 -6.18 4.12 -1.59
C PHE A 88 -5.25 5.22 -2.06
N TYR A 89 -5.53 5.76 -3.24
CA TYR A 89 -4.64 6.71 -3.89
C TYR A 89 -5.41 7.79 -4.63
N SER A 90 -4.69 8.84 -4.98
CA SER A 90 -5.30 9.91 -5.78
C SER A 90 -4.30 10.54 -6.75
#